data_f8fcffb07472867299bb4b446c9b6ba2
#
_entry.id   f8fcffb07472867299bb4b446c9b6ba2
#
_cell.length_a   1.000
_cell.length_b   1.000
_cell.length_c   1.000
_cell.angle_alpha   90.00
_cell.angle_beta   90.00
_cell.angle_gamma   90.00
#
_symmetry.space_group_name_H-M   'P 1'
#
loop_
_entity.id
_entity.type
_entity.pdbx_description
1 polymer ?
#
loop_
_entity_poly.entity_id
_entity_poly.type
_entity_poly.pdbx_seq_one_letter_code
_entity_poly.pdbx_strand_id
1 'polypeptide(L)'
;MNRDSRLQDLTTRQETRFVLVHFTGEDSPTYEEIKQSHLERGEPEIGFHFIITEPGTTLMGRHISKTGSHHPELDKSSIGICVIGYR
;
A
#
# COMPACT_ATOMS: atom_id res chain seq x y z
N MET A 1 -14.37 -16.26 9.62
CA MET A 1 -12.93 -15.98 9.53
C MET A 1 -12.68 -14.57 10.04
N ASN A 2 -11.72 -14.41 10.87
CA ASN A 2 -11.41 -13.12 11.43
C ASN A 2 -10.31 -12.43 10.63
N ARG A 3 -10.10 -11.17 10.94
CA ARG A 3 -9.13 -10.32 10.27
C ARG A 3 -7.69 -10.78 10.49
N ASP A 4 -7.43 -11.36 11.65
CA ASP A 4 -6.08 -11.80 12.00
C ASP A 4 -5.57 -12.89 11.08
N SER A 5 -6.45 -13.75 10.59
CA SER A 5 -6.07 -14.80 9.64
C SER A 5 -5.48 -14.20 8.35
N ARG A 6 -6.08 -13.11 7.87
CA ARG A 6 -5.59 -12.47 6.65
C ARG A 6 -4.23 -11.80 6.88
N LEU A 7 -4.03 -11.18 8.04
CA LEU A 7 -2.75 -10.55 8.36
C LEU A 7 -1.64 -11.59 8.46
N GLN A 8 -1.95 -12.78 8.96
CA GLN A 8 -0.97 -13.84 9.05
C GLN A 8 -0.55 -14.39 7.70
N ASP A 9 -1.38 -14.17 6.67
CA ASP A 9 -1.06 -14.64 5.32
C ASP A 9 -0.14 -13.70 4.55
N LEU A 10 0.23 -12.56 5.12
CA LEU A 10 1.15 -11.64 4.46
C LEU A 10 2.53 -12.26 4.35
N THR A 11 3.05 -12.33 3.13
CA THR A 11 4.37 -12.89 2.91
C THR A 11 5.45 -11.83 3.10
N THR A 12 6.62 -12.29 3.51
CA THR A 12 7.79 -11.43 3.62
C THR A 12 8.31 -11.12 2.22
N ARG A 13 8.63 -9.86 1.99
CA ARG A 13 9.20 -9.42 0.72
C ARG A 13 10.61 -9.99 0.57
N GLN A 14 10.90 -10.52 -0.60
CA GLN A 14 12.16 -11.25 -0.82
C GLN A 14 13.35 -10.33 -1.05
N GLU A 15 13.12 -9.20 -1.71
CA GLU A 15 14.19 -8.27 -2.05
C GLU A 15 13.59 -6.91 -2.38
N THR A 16 14.44 -5.91 -2.48
CA THR A 16 14.03 -4.59 -2.96
C THR A 16 14.85 -4.26 -4.20
N ARG A 17 14.23 -4.34 -5.36
CA ARG A 17 14.84 -3.97 -6.63
C ARG A 17 14.25 -2.67 -7.15
N PHE A 18 13.03 -2.34 -6.75
CA PHE A 18 12.30 -1.19 -7.26
C PHE A 18 11.63 -0.43 -6.13
N VAL A 19 11.50 0.86 -6.32
CA VAL A 19 10.60 1.70 -5.55
C VAL A 19 9.59 2.25 -6.55
N LEU A 20 8.34 1.87 -6.38
CA LEU A 20 7.28 2.27 -7.30
C LEU A 20 6.43 3.36 -6.68
N VAL A 21 6.30 4.47 -7.39
CA VAL A 21 5.52 5.61 -6.93
C VAL A 21 4.24 5.67 -7.73
N HIS A 22 3.11 5.63 -7.03
CA HIS A 22 1.78 5.71 -7.60
C HIS A 22 1.16 7.05 -7.21
N PHE A 23 0.43 7.65 -8.13
CA PHE A 23 -0.24 8.93 -7.89
C PHE A 23 -1.74 8.72 -8.00
N THR A 24 -2.50 9.37 -7.12
CA THR A 24 -3.96 9.31 -7.21
C THR A 24 -4.52 10.25 -8.28
N GLY A 25 -3.68 11.12 -8.83
CA GLY A 25 -4.11 12.04 -9.87
C GLY A 25 -4.97 13.16 -9.32
N GLU A 26 -6.06 13.48 -10.02
CA GLU A 26 -6.95 14.56 -9.60
C GLU A 26 -7.79 14.21 -8.37
N ASP A 27 -8.00 12.93 -8.13
CA ASP A 27 -8.68 12.49 -6.93
C ASP A 27 -7.75 12.67 -5.74
N SER A 28 -8.32 13.05 -4.62
CA SER A 28 -7.56 13.23 -3.38
C SER A 28 -8.21 12.43 -2.27
N PRO A 29 -8.20 11.10 -2.38
CA PRO A 29 -8.77 10.28 -1.32
C PRO A 29 -7.96 10.43 -0.04
N THR A 30 -8.62 10.26 1.09
CA THR A 30 -7.92 10.23 2.37
C THR A 30 -7.24 8.87 2.55
N TYR A 31 -6.29 8.82 3.47
CA TYR A 31 -5.67 7.57 3.87
C TYR A 31 -6.74 6.50 4.21
N GLU A 32 -7.74 6.91 4.98
CA GLU A 32 -8.80 5.99 5.39
C GLU A 32 -9.62 5.48 4.21
N GLU A 33 -9.87 6.32 3.22
CA GLU A 33 -10.59 5.90 2.03
C GLU A 33 -9.77 4.89 1.21
N ILE A 34 -8.48 5.11 1.08
CA ILE A 34 -7.59 4.16 0.40
C ILE A 34 -7.58 2.83 1.15
N LYS A 35 -7.43 2.89 2.46
CA LYS A 35 -7.42 1.70 3.30
C LYS A 35 -8.73 0.92 3.15
N GLN A 36 -9.87 1.61 3.22
CA GLN A 36 -11.16 0.98 3.08
C GLN A 36 -11.32 0.29 1.73
N SER A 37 -10.89 0.95 0.67
CA SER A 37 -10.94 0.38 -0.68
C SER A 37 -10.15 -0.94 -0.76
N HIS A 38 -8.96 -0.98 -0.17
CA HIS A 38 -8.15 -2.19 -0.17
C HIS A 38 -8.80 -3.30 0.64
N LEU A 39 -9.37 -2.97 1.81
CA LEU A 39 -10.05 -3.96 2.63
C LEU A 39 -11.28 -4.52 1.90
N GLU A 40 -12.00 -3.70 1.15
CA GLU A 40 -13.16 -4.15 0.38
C GLU A 40 -12.79 -5.10 -0.76
N ARG A 41 -11.56 -5.01 -1.26
CA ARG A 41 -11.08 -5.93 -2.28
C ARG A 41 -10.60 -7.26 -1.68
N GLY A 42 -10.67 -7.40 -0.36
CA GLY A 42 -10.23 -8.61 0.31
C GLY A 42 -8.80 -8.57 0.81
N GLU A 43 -8.12 -7.43 0.68
CA GLU A 43 -6.76 -7.29 1.21
C GLU A 43 -6.79 -7.27 2.73
N PRO A 44 -5.77 -7.85 3.40
CA PRO A 44 -5.73 -7.84 4.87
C PRO A 44 -5.47 -6.45 5.44
N GLU A 45 -4.84 -5.59 4.66
CA GLU A 45 -4.58 -4.20 5.05
C GLU A 45 -4.24 -3.41 3.79
N ILE A 46 -3.92 -2.13 3.96
CA ILE A 46 -3.55 -1.28 2.83
C ILE A 46 -2.34 -1.89 2.09
N GLY A 47 -2.33 -1.82 0.77
CA GLY A 47 -1.32 -2.51 -0.03
C GLY A 47 -0.06 -1.71 -0.29
N PHE A 48 -0.04 -0.41 -0.01
CA PHE A 48 1.14 0.43 -0.14
C PHE A 48 1.95 0.39 1.15
N HIS A 49 3.27 0.54 1.03
CA HIS A 49 4.13 0.62 2.21
C HIS A 49 4.13 2.02 2.81
N PHE A 50 4.04 3.04 1.97
CA PHE A 50 4.00 4.44 2.41
C PHE A 50 2.94 5.20 1.65
N ILE A 51 2.31 6.15 2.33
CA ILE A 51 1.33 7.04 1.72
C ILE A 51 1.75 8.47 2.06
N ILE A 52 1.92 9.30 1.03
CA ILE A 52 2.29 10.70 1.21
C ILE A 52 1.04 11.53 0.95
N THR A 53 0.60 12.25 1.97
CA THR A 53 -0.60 13.11 1.89
C THR A 53 -0.26 14.46 1.27
N GLU A 54 -1.28 15.25 0.93
CA GLU A 54 -1.09 16.52 0.25
C GLU A 54 -0.19 17.51 1.00
N PRO A 55 -0.26 17.62 2.32
CA PRO A 55 0.71 18.51 2.98
C PRO A 55 2.13 17.94 3.01
N GLY A 56 2.34 16.73 2.49
CA GLY A 56 3.66 16.11 2.50
C GLY A 56 3.94 15.22 3.70
N THR A 57 2.92 14.90 4.46
CA THR A 57 3.06 13.99 5.60
C THR A 57 3.16 12.56 5.09
N THR A 58 4.15 11.83 5.58
CA THR A 58 4.32 10.41 5.24
C THR A 58 3.65 9.54 6.29
N LEU A 59 2.75 8.70 5.84
CA LEU A 59 2.06 7.73 6.69
C LEU A 59 2.50 6.33 6.31
N MET A 60 2.59 5.44 7.29
CA MET A 60 2.92 4.05 7.03
C MET A 60 1.65 3.28 6.66
N GLY A 61 1.77 2.45 5.64
CA GLY A 61 0.75 1.49 5.29
C GLY A 61 1.18 0.11 5.77
N ARG A 62 1.42 -0.80 4.81
CA ARG A 62 1.91 -2.14 5.12
C ARG A 62 3.36 -2.07 5.58
N HIS A 63 3.74 -2.92 6.53
CA HIS A 63 5.13 -2.95 7.01
C HIS A 63 6.07 -3.20 5.83
N ILE A 64 7.20 -2.48 5.82
CA ILE A 64 8.14 -2.51 4.69
C ILE A 64 8.70 -3.90 4.41
N SER A 65 8.75 -4.79 5.41
CA SER A 65 9.25 -6.15 5.21
C SER A 65 8.24 -7.05 4.51
N LYS A 66 6.98 -6.62 4.38
CA LYS A 66 5.93 -7.46 3.81
C LYS A 66 5.71 -7.13 2.35
N THR A 67 5.31 -8.14 1.59
CA THR A 67 4.96 -7.98 0.18
C THR A 67 3.74 -7.08 0.07
N GLY A 68 3.84 -6.05 -0.74
CA GLY A 68 2.73 -5.11 -0.95
C GLY A 68 1.65 -5.69 -1.86
N SER A 69 0.63 -4.89 -2.10
CA SER A 69 -0.42 -5.19 -3.06
C SER A 69 -0.71 -3.91 -3.82
N HIS A 70 0.20 -3.53 -4.71
CA HIS A 70 0.10 -2.30 -5.49
C HIS A 70 0.51 -2.49 -6.94
N HIS A 71 1.23 -3.54 -7.27
CA HIS A 71 1.64 -3.87 -8.64
C HIS A 71 1.92 -5.37 -8.70
N PRO A 72 0.96 -6.19 -9.17
CA PRO A 72 1.05 -7.65 -9.02
C PRO A 72 2.36 -8.27 -9.49
N GLU A 73 2.93 -7.77 -10.58
CA GLU A 73 4.14 -8.35 -11.14
C GLU A 73 5.39 -8.01 -10.33
N LEU A 74 5.38 -6.91 -9.60
CA LEU A 74 6.55 -6.40 -8.90
C LEU A 74 6.40 -6.36 -7.39
N ASP A 75 5.27 -6.78 -6.84
CA ASP A 75 5.00 -6.68 -5.41
C ASP A 75 6.07 -7.34 -4.55
N LYS A 76 6.60 -8.46 -5.00
CA LYS A 76 7.59 -9.22 -4.22
C LYS A 76 8.96 -8.56 -4.19
N SER A 77 9.23 -7.64 -5.08
CA SER A 77 10.56 -7.04 -5.23
C SER A 77 10.55 -5.52 -5.17
N SER A 78 9.47 -4.92 -4.64
CA SER A 78 9.35 -3.47 -4.64
C SER A 78 8.76 -2.92 -3.34
N ILE A 79 9.03 -1.65 -3.13
CA ILE A 79 8.36 -0.83 -2.13
C ILE A 79 7.37 0.04 -2.89
N GLY A 80 6.11 0.06 -2.42
CA GLY A 80 5.06 0.87 -3.04
C GLY A 80 4.79 2.13 -2.25
N ILE A 81 4.84 3.26 -2.92
CA ILE A 81 4.54 4.57 -2.34
C ILE A 81 3.36 5.16 -3.09
N CYS A 82 2.35 5.59 -2.35
CA CYS A 82 1.21 6.28 -2.95
C CYS A 82 1.26 7.76 -2.57
N VAL A 83 1.25 8.63 -3.59
CA VAL A 83 1.23 10.08 -3.38
C VAL A 83 -0.19 10.56 -3.66
N ILE A 84 -0.84 11.10 -2.63
CA ILE A 84 -2.23 11.54 -2.73
C ILE A 84 -2.30 12.94 -3.32
N GLY A 85 -3.22 13.12 -4.27
CA GLY A 85 -3.54 14.44 -4.81
C GLY A 85 -2.50 15.03 -5.75
N TYR A 86 -1.53 14.24 -6.18
CA TYR A 86 -0.50 14.68 -7.11
C TYR A 86 -0.84 14.27 -8.55
N ARG A 87 -0.43 15.08 -9.49
CA ARG A 87 -0.64 14.83 -10.91
C ARG A 87 0.62 14.96 -11.70
#